data_38ff7e4bae6717466fc64b54c3935102
#
_entry.id   38ff7e4bae6717466fc64b54c3935102
#
_cell.length_a   1.000
_cell.length_b   1.000
_cell.length_c   1.000
_cell.angle_alpha   90.00
_cell.angle_beta   90.00
_cell.angle_gamma   90.00
#
_symmetry.space_group_name_H-M   'P 1'
#
loop_
_entity.id
_entity.type
_entity.pdbx_description
1 polymer ?
#
loop_
_entity_poly.entity_id
_entity_poly.type
_entity_poly.pdbx_seq_one_letter_code
_entity_poly.pdbx_strand_id
1 'polypeptide(L)'
;MSESTGVPESGVEAVITRSGRFTDRGAWSAEGWCNMERALELVGTRSAMVLMREVYYGGRRFDELARHTGLTEAVTSQRLKRLVDAGLLQRHPYREPGQRTRYEYVLTDLGRSLFPVFVALMEWGAQLGDRAGVELVHADCGCPLNAVVQCTKGHPVRLQDTVARIVSDGEREDL
;
A
#
# COMPACT_ATOMS: atom_id res chain seq x y z
N MET A 1 -13.83 -57.70 -0.12
CA MET A 1 -13.94 -56.42 -0.82
C MET A 1 -13.75 -55.35 0.25
N SER A 2 -12.53 -54.86 0.38
CA SER A 2 -12.16 -53.84 1.39
C SER A 2 -11.96 -52.53 0.64
N GLU A 3 -12.86 -51.57 0.86
CA GLU A 3 -12.73 -50.21 0.37
C GLU A 3 -11.65 -49.51 1.18
N SER A 4 -10.58 -49.20 0.51
CA SER A 4 -9.49 -48.33 1.02
C SER A 4 -10.01 -46.91 1.00
N THR A 5 -10.40 -46.38 2.14
CA THR A 5 -10.62 -44.94 2.37
C THR A 5 -9.23 -44.25 2.36
N GLY A 6 -8.86 -43.72 1.19
CA GLY A 6 -7.70 -42.85 1.05
C GLY A 6 -7.93 -41.56 1.84
N VAL A 7 -7.16 -41.38 2.90
CA VAL A 7 -7.01 -40.10 3.59
C VAL A 7 -6.33 -39.12 2.61
N PRO A 8 -6.88 -37.94 2.31
CA PRO A 8 -6.20 -37.01 1.45
C PRO A 8 -4.91 -36.55 2.14
N GLU A 9 -3.79 -36.68 1.43
CA GLU A 9 -2.52 -36.09 1.82
C GLU A 9 -2.73 -34.61 2.15
N SER A 10 -2.17 -34.15 3.28
CA SER A 10 -2.22 -32.79 3.80
C SER A 10 -1.53 -31.82 2.83
N GLY A 11 -2.16 -31.53 1.71
CA GLY A 11 -1.84 -30.37 0.89
C GLY A 11 -2.25 -29.12 1.66
N VAL A 12 -1.31 -28.20 1.93
CA VAL A 12 -1.62 -26.88 2.44
C VAL A 12 -2.60 -26.24 1.46
N GLU A 13 -3.86 -26.12 1.86
CA GLU A 13 -4.93 -25.57 1.02
C GLU A 13 -4.56 -24.15 0.62
N ALA A 14 -4.50 -23.86 -0.68
CA ALA A 14 -4.22 -22.52 -1.15
C ALA A 14 -5.33 -21.59 -0.70
N VAL A 15 -5.00 -20.54 0.05
CA VAL A 15 -5.98 -19.62 0.64
C VAL A 15 -6.70 -18.80 -0.44
N ILE A 16 -6.00 -18.48 -1.55
CA ILE A 16 -6.56 -17.85 -2.74
C ILE A 16 -6.60 -18.89 -3.88
N THR A 17 -7.78 -19.10 -4.45
CA THR A 17 -7.93 -19.98 -5.61
C THR A 17 -7.25 -19.36 -6.83
N ARG A 18 -6.60 -20.18 -7.64
CA ARG A 18 -5.96 -19.78 -8.91
C ARG A 18 -6.77 -20.29 -10.09
N SER A 19 -6.87 -19.48 -11.14
CA SER A 19 -7.60 -19.85 -12.36
C SER A 19 -6.82 -19.55 -13.64
N GLY A 20 -7.23 -20.18 -14.74
CA GLY A 20 -6.61 -20.01 -16.05
C GLY A 20 -5.12 -20.39 -16.05
N ARG A 21 -4.30 -19.63 -16.77
CA ARG A 21 -2.85 -19.85 -16.84
C ARG A 21 -2.15 -19.77 -15.49
N PHE A 22 -2.76 -19.16 -14.48
CA PHE A 22 -2.18 -19.03 -13.15
C PHE A 22 -2.19 -20.34 -12.34
N THR A 23 -2.93 -21.37 -12.77
CA THR A 23 -2.94 -22.69 -12.12
C THR A 23 -1.59 -23.40 -12.25
N ASP A 24 -0.89 -23.20 -13.37
CA ASP A 24 0.46 -23.76 -13.58
C ASP A 24 1.52 -22.81 -13.03
N ARG A 25 2.01 -23.11 -11.83
CA ARG A 25 3.06 -22.34 -11.14
C ARG A 25 4.42 -22.41 -11.84
N GLY A 26 4.68 -23.43 -12.63
CA GLY A 26 5.92 -23.59 -13.38
C GLY A 26 5.96 -22.78 -14.68
N ALA A 27 4.78 -22.42 -15.20
CA ALA A 27 4.64 -21.74 -16.49
C ALA A 27 4.74 -20.22 -16.43
N TRP A 28 4.91 -19.62 -15.25
CA TRP A 28 4.96 -18.16 -15.12
C TRP A 28 5.99 -17.68 -14.09
N SER A 29 6.51 -16.48 -14.31
CA SER A 29 7.35 -15.72 -13.40
C SER A 29 6.65 -14.41 -13.06
N ALA A 30 6.82 -13.92 -11.84
CA ALA A 30 6.32 -12.60 -11.42
C ALA A 30 7.17 -11.44 -11.97
N GLU A 31 8.32 -11.74 -12.56
CA GLU A 31 9.31 -10.74 -12.97
C GLU A 31 8.73 -9.74 -13.97
N GLY A 32 8.69 -8.47 -13.57
CA GLY A 32 8.33 -7.33 -14.40
C GLY A 32 6.83 -7.04 -14.58
N TRP A 33 5.90 -7.91 -14.10
CA TRP A 33 4.46 -7.68 -14.29
C TRP A 33 3.63 -7.73 -13.00
N CYS A 34 4.23 -8.10 -11.87
CA CYS A 34 3.52 -8.15 -10.60
C CYS A 34 3.18 -6.74 -10.09
N ASN A 35 1.89 -6.41 -10.03
CA ASN A 35 1.44 -5.10 -9.52
C ASN A 35 1.88 -4.85 -8.08
N MET A 36 1.99 -5.91 -7.26
CA MET A 36 2.51 -5.79 -5.89
C MET A 36 4.00 -5.41 -5.89
N GLU A 37 4.83 -6.04 -6.71
CA GLU A 37 6.25 -5.68 -6.82
C GLU A 37 6.43 -4.23 -7.23
N ARG A 38 5.70 -3.78 -8.26
CA ARG A 38 5.72 -2.38 -8.71
C ARG A 38 5.32 -1.40 -7.59
N ALA A 39 4.32 -1.74 -6.78
CA ALA A 39 3.94 -0.92 -5.63
C ALA A 39 5.04 -0.93 -4.55
N LEU A 40 5.61 -2.10 -4.24
CA LEU A 40 6.67 -2.24 -3.22
C LEU A 40 7.98 -1.55 -3.62
N GLU A 41 8.31 -1.46 -4.91
CA GLU A 41 9.45 -0.66 -5.38
C GLU A 41 9.35 0.82 -4.98
N LEU A 42 8.14 1.36 -4.95
CA LEU A 42 7.88 2.76 -4.59
C LEU A 42 7.75 2.96 -3.09
N VAL A 43 6.92 2.15 -2.44
CA VAL A 43 6.52 2.37 -1.04
C VAL A 43 6.91 1.25 -0.09
N GLY A 44 7.55 0.17 -0.55
CA GLY A 44 7.88 -1.02 0.26
C GLY A 44 8.97 -0.81 1.31
N THR A 45 9.50 0.39 1.47
CA THR A 45 10.48 0.68 2.52
C THR A 45 9.84 1.42 3.69
N ARG A 46 10.28 1.11 4.93
CA ARG A 46 9.87 1.86 6.12
C ARG A 46 10.01 3.37 5.92
N SER A 47 11.13 3.82 5.36
CA SER A 47 11.39 5.26 5.16
C SER A 47 10.41 5.92 4.18
N ALA A 48 9.97 5.24 3.13
CA ALA A 48 8.96 5.78 2.22
C ALA A 48 7.60 5.88 2.92
N MET A 49 7.15 4.82 3.60
CA MET A 49 5.83 4.80 4.24
C MET A 49 5.73 5.75 5.43
N VAL A 50 6.79 5.91 6.25
CA VAL A 50 6.73 6.88 7.35
C VAL A 50 6.76 8.33 6.85
N LEU A 51 7.41 8.62 5.71
CA LEU A 51 7.32 9.95 5.08
C LEU A 51 5.93 10.21 4.52
N MET A 52 5.34 9.24 3.81
CA MET A 52 3.94 9.36 3.34
C MET A 52 2.97 9.56 4.51
N ARG A 53 3.16 8.84 5.62
CA ARG A 53 2.39 9.03 6.85
C ARG A 53 2.45 10.48 7.34
N GLU A 54 3.64 11.06 7.45
CA GLU A 54 3.78 12.45 7.91
C GLU A 54 3.10 13.44 6.95
N VAL A 55 3.16 13.18 5.63
CA VAL A 55 2.46 14.02 4.67
C VAL A 55 0.94 13.88 4.79
N TYR A 56 0.41 12.67 5.06
CA TYR A 56 -1.01 12.49 5.38
C TYR A 56 -1.43 13.23 6.64
N TYR A 57 -0.55 13.35 7.63
CA TYR A 57 -0.79 14.13 8.86
C TYR A 57 -0.60 15.64 8.68
N GLY A 58 -0.32 16.10 7.46
CA GLY A 58 -0.20 17.51 7.13
C GLY A 58 1.22 18.08 7.16
N GLY A 59 2.23 17.25 7.45
CA GLY A 59 3.64 17.62 7.32
C GLY A 59 3.98 17.97 5.87
N ARG A 60 4.67 19.10 5.67
CA ARG A 60 4.98 19.61 4.33
C ARG A 60 6.44 19.97 4.15
N ARG A 61 7.10 20.47 5.19
CA ARG A 61 8.45 21.01 5.10
C ARG A 61 9.50 19.93 5.32
N PHE A 62 10.62 20.02 4.61
CA PHE A 62 11.70 19.04 4.70
C PHE A 62 12.16 18.78 6.14
N ASP A 63 12.43 19.86 6.88
CA ASP A 63 12.95 19.79 8.25
C ASP A 63 11.96 19.13 9.21
N GLU A 64 10.66 19.41 9.01
CA GLU A 64 9.55 18.81 9.75
C GLU A 64 9.45 17.32 9.47
N LEU A 65 9.44 16.93 8.19
CA LEU A 65 9.37 15.54 7.75
C LEU A 65 10.57 14.74 8.25
N ALA A 66 11.79 15.27 8.18
CA ALA A 66 12.98 14.62 8.70
C ALA A 66 12.89 14.40 10.22
N ARG A 67 12.49 15.45 10.96
CA ARG A 67 12.39 15.41 12.43
C ARG A 67 11.33 14.41 12.90
N HIS A 68 10.12 14.43 12.34
CA HIS A 68 9.02 13.59 12.80
C HIS A 68 9.21 12.12 12.42
N THR A 69 9.92 11.83 11.32
CA THR A 69 10.21 10.45 10.93
C THR A 69 11.44 9.86 11.62
N GLY A 70 12.28 10.71 12.21
CA GLY A 70 13.57 10.30 12.77
C GLY A 70 14.56 9.81 11.71
N LEU A 71 14.36 10.17 10.44
CA LEU A 71 15.27 9.84 9.35
C LEU A 71 16.39 10.88 9.25
N THR A 72 17.57 10.44 8.81
CA THR A 72 18.66 11.40 8.50
C THR A 72 18.25 12.26 7.30
N GLU A 73 18.81 13.46 7.20
CA GLU A 73 18.56 14.37 6.07
C GLU A 73 18.88 13.72 4.72
N ALA A 74 19.95 12.95 4.63
CA ALA A 74 20.34 12.23 3.42
C ALA A 74 19.26 11.22 2.99
N VAL A 75 18.76 10.40 3.93
CA VAL A 75 17.68 9.43 3.66
C VAL A 75 16.38 10.14 3.32
N THR A 76 16.02 11.20 4.07
CA THR A 76 14.83 12.01 3.81
C THR A 76 14.87 12.61 2.41
N SER A 77 15.98 13.25 2.04
CA SER A 77 16.16 13.85 0.71
C SER A 77 16.03 12.80 -0.41
N GLN A 78 16.71 11.66 -0.28
CA GLN A 78 16.68 10.60 -1.26
C GLN A 78 15.25 10.03 -1.43
N ARG A 79 14.54 9.82 -0.33
CA ARG A 79 13.18 9.25 -0.37
C ARG A 79 12.15 10.24 -0.90
N LEU A 80 12.19 11.49 -0.45
CA LEU A 80 11.32 12.53 -0.98
C LEU A 80 11.52 12.73 -2.49
N LYS A 81 12.78 12.69 -2.97
CA LYS A 81 13.05 12.73 -4.40
C LYS A 81 12.37 11.57 -5.12
N ARG A 82 12.50 10.33 -4.64
CA ARG A 82 11.87 9.16 -5.26
C ARG A 82 10.34 9.25 -5.25
N LEU A 83 9.73 9.71 -4.15
CA LEU A 83 8.28 9.89 -4.06
C LEU A 83 7.77 10.96 -5.03
N VAL A 84 8.56 12.01 -5.27
CA VAL A 84 8.26 13.05 -6.29
C VAL A 84 8.44 12.49 -7.69
N ASP A 85 9.56 11.83 -7.97
CA ASP A 85 9.84 11.22 -9.29
C ASP A 85 8.77 10.16 -9.67
N ALA A 86 8.24 9.44 -8.68
CA ALA A 86 7.13 8.48 -8.83
C ALA A 86 5.74 9.14 -8.91
N GLY A 87 5.64 10.45 -8.77
CA GLY A 87 4.39 11.19 -8.86
C GLY A 87 3.46 11.03 -7.65
N LEU A 88 3.92 10.48 -6.50
CA LEU A 88 3.15 10.41 -5.27
C LEU A 88 3.10 11.75 -4.54
N LEU A 89 4.17 12.51 -4.63
CA LEU A 89 4.29 13.85 -4.08
C LEU A 89 4.65 14.85 -5.20
N GLN A 90 4.31 16.09 -4.97
CA GLN A 90 4.80 17.22 -5.78
C GLN A 90 5.41 18.27 -4.89
N ARG A 91 6.34 19.06 -5.45
CA ARG A 91 7.01 20.16 -4.75
C ARG A 91 6.37 21.48 -5.11
N HIS A 92 5.94 22.24 -4.11
CA HIS A 92 5.48 23.60 -4.27
C HIS A 92 6.55 24.56 -3.72
N PRO A 93 7.01 25.54 -4.49
CA PRO A 93 7.95 26.52 -4.00
C PRO A 93 7.27 27.46 -2.99
N TYR A 94 7.94 27.73 -1.89
CA TYR A 94 7.55 28.78 -0.97
C TYR A 94 8.76 29.63 -0.59
N ARG A 95 8.52 30.88 -0.19
CA ARG A 95 9.55 31.81 0.21
C ARG A 95 9.08 32.62 1.40
N GLU A 96 9.86 32.59 2.46
CA GLU A 96 9.70 33.49 3.59
C GLU A 96 10.45 34.80 3.32
N PRO A 97 10.00 35.94 3.85
CA PRO A 97 10.70 37.24 3.69
C PRO A 97 12.16 37.12 4.09
N GLY A 98 13.08 37.57 3.21
CA GLY A 98 14.52 37.53 3.46
C GLY A 98 15.19 36.14 3.32
N GLN A 99 14.46 35.10 2.98
CA GLN A 99 15.00 33.74 2.84
C GLN A 99 15.07 33.28 1.38
N ARG A 100 15.89 32.22 1.13
CA ARG A 100 15.94 31.52 -0.16
C ARG A 100 14.64 30.78 -0.38
N THR A 101 14.25 30.62 -1.65
CA THR A 101 13.13 29.74 -2.03
C THR A 101 13.37 28.32 -1.53
N ARG A 102 12.39 27.75 -0.82
CA ARG A 102 12.33 26.37 -0.35
C ARG A 102 11.15 25.67 -0.99
N TYR A 103 10.98 24.38 -0.72
CA TYR A 103 9.91 23.58 -1.28
C TYR A 103 9.10 22.90 -0.17
N GLU A 104 7.80 22.90 -0.35
CA GLU A 104 6.86 22.07 0.39
C GLU A 104 6.53 20.83 -0.43
N TYR A 105 6.26 19.72 0.25
CA TYR A 105 5.85 18.46 -0.34
C TYR A 105 4.36 18.25 -0.08
N VAL A 106 3.59 18.04 -1.13
CA VAL A 106 2.14 17.85 -1.04
C VAL A 106 1.72 16.62 -1.84
N LEU A 107 0.64 15.98 -1.42
CA LEU A 107 0.09 14.80 -2.11
C LEU A 107 -0.42 15.17 -3.51
N THR A 108 -0.12 14.33 -4.47
CA THR A 108 -0.81 14.28 -5.76
C THR A 108 -2.09 13.44 -5.64
N ASP A 109 -2.87 13.30 -6.72
CA ASP A 109 -4.00 12.36 -6.74
C ASP A 109 -3.53 10.91 -6.60
N LEU A 110 -2.41 10.55 -7.23
CA LEU A 110 -1.78 9.24 -7.04
C LEU A 110 -1.34 9.03 -5.58
N GLY A 111 -0.75 10.04 -4.95
CA GLY A 111 -0.40 9.98 -3.53
C GLY A 111 -1.63 9.82 -2.64
N ARG A 112 -2.73 10.50 -2.95
CA ARG A 112 -4.01 10.34 -2.23
C ARG A 112 -4.63 8.96 -2.42
N SER A 113 -4.53 8.37 -3.60
CA SER A 113 -5.07 7.03 -3.88
C SER A 113 -4.39 5.90 -3.09
N LEU A 114 -3.21 6.14 -2.52
CA LEU A 114 -2.53 5.21 -1.62
C LEU A 114 -3.17 5.17 -0.21
N PHE A 115 -4.07 6.11 0.13
CA PHE A 115 -4.66 6.22 1.47
C PHE A 115 -5.33 4.93 1.99
N PRO A 116 -6.10 4.16 1.19
CA PRO A 116 -6.66 2.89 1.67
C PRO A 116 -5.58 1.86 2.10
N VAL A 117 -4.44 1.83 1.41
CA VAL A 117 -3.31 0.96 1.80
C VAL A 117 -2.70 1.44 3.11
N PHE A 118 -2.59 2.75 3.30
CA PHE A 118 -2.11 3.33 4.55
C PHE A 118 -3.04 2.97 5.73
N VAL A 119 -4.35 3.09 5.57
CA VAL A 119 -5.35 2.68 6.59
C VAL A 119 -5.21 1.20 6.91
N ALA A 120 -5.14 0.33 5.88
CA ALA A 120 -4.97 -1.12 6.06
C ALA A 120 -3.69 -1.47 6.84
N LEU A 121 -2.58 -0.79 6.56
CA LEU A 121 -1.32 -0.99 7.29
C LEU A 121 -1.40 -0.49 8.74
N MET A 122 -2.11 0.60 9.00
CA MET A 122 -2.33 1.10 10.35
C MET A 122 -3.19 0.13 11.17
N GLU A 123 -4.30 -0.35 10.60
CA GLU A 123 -5.20 -1.31 11.22
C GLU A 123 -4.50 -2.65 11.50
N TRP A 124 -3.81 -3.20 10.49
CA TRP A 124 -3.06 -4.44 10.66
C TRP A 124 -1.91 -4.29 11.66
N GLY A 125 -1.20 -3.17 11.63
CA GLY A 125 -0.11 -2.85 12.55
C GLY A 125 -0.56 -2.78 14.01
N ALA A 126 -1.79 -2.32 14.27
CA ALA A 126 -2.37 -2.29 15.60
C ALA A 126 -2.55 -3.69 16.23
N GLN A 127 -2.65 -4.74 15.41
CA GLN A 127 -2.75 -6.13 15.88
C GLN A 127 -1.40 -6.75 16.29
N LEU A 128 -0.27 -6.08 15.96
CA LEU A 128 1.07 -6.62 16.19
C LEU A 128 1.63 -6.36 17.60
N GLY A 129 0.90 -5.69 18.47
CA GLY A 129 1.33 -5.45 19.86
C GLY A 129 0.45 -4.44 20.59
N ASP A 130 0.63 -4.37 21.91
CA ASP A 130 -0.18 -3.56 22.84
C ASP A 130 0.31 -2.09 22.95
N ARG A 131 0.99 -1.58 21.95
CA ARG A 131 1.49 -0.20 21.99
C ARG A 131 0.38 0.78 21.65
N ALA A 132 0.16 1.76 22.50
CA ALA A 132 -0.66 2.92 22.19
C ALA A 132 -0.12 3.58 20.89
N GLY A 133 -1.02 3.94 20.00
CA GLY A 133 -0.69 4.51 18.69
C GLY A 133 -1.69 5.57 18.27
N VAL A 134 -1.57 6.01 17.04
CA VAL A 134 -2.53 6.91 16.41
C VAL A 134 -3.67 6.08 15.83
N GLU A 135 -4.89 6.41 16.17
CA GLU A 135 -6.10 5.89 15.55
C GLU A 135 -6.63 6.87 14.50
N LEU A 136 -7.03 6.36 13.37
CA LEU A 136 -7.69 7.16 12.33
C LEU A 136 -9.21 7.04 12.51
N VAL A 137 -9.88 8.18 12.63
CA VAL A 137 -11.32 8.24 12.83
C VAL A 137 -11.99 9.09 11.76
N HIS A 138 -13.26 8.82 11.47
CA HIS A 138 -14.06 9.66 10.58
C HIS A 138 -14.40 10.99 11.27
N ALA A 139 -14.12 12.10 10.60
CA ALA A 139 -14.21 13.44 11.20
C ALA A 139 -15.61 13.77 11.74
N ASP A 140 -16.66 13.32 11.06
CA ASP A 140 -18.02 13.70 11.43
C ASP A 140 -18.60 12.85 12.57
N CYS A 141 -18.32 11.54 12.61
CA CYS A 141 -18.92 10.62 13.58
C CYS A 141 -17.94 10.09 14.64
N GLY A 142 -16.64 10.35 14.50
CA GLY A 142 -15.61 9.87 15.43
C GLY A 142 -15.39 8.36 15.43
N CYS A 143 -16.00 7.62 14.50
CA CYS A 143 -15.82 6.17 14.43
C CYS A 143 -14.46 5.81 13.81
N PRO A 144 -13.78 4.76 14.30
CA PRO A 144 -12.54 4.27 13.72
C PRO A 144 -12.70 3.92 12.23
N LEU A 145 -11.68 4.22 11.44
CA LEU A 145 -11.61 3.78 10.04
C LEU A 145 -11.16 2.32 10.00
N ASN A 146 -11.73 1.58 9.06
CA ASN A 146 -11.30 0.22 8.73
C ASN A 146 -11.14 0.05 7.22
N ALA A 147 -10.17 -0.77 6.82
CA ALA A 147 -9.98 -1.16 5.44
C ALA A 147 -10.80 -2.42 5.14
N VAL A 148 -11.68 -2.33 4.14
CA VAL A 148 -12.50 -3.47 3.70
C VAL A 148 -12.19 -3.83 2.26
N VAL A 149 -12.15 -5.14 1.97
CA VAL A 149 -12.02 -5.64 0.59
C VAL A 149 -13.41 -5.90 0.02
N GLN A 150 -13.69 -5.26 -1.11
CA GLN A 150 -14.95 -5.40 -1.83
C GLN A 150 -14.68 -5.63 -3.32
N CYS A 151 -15.56 -6.36 -3.99
CA CYS A 151 -15.55 -6.41 -5.45
C CYS A 151 -16.13 -5.11 -6.05
N THR A 152 -15.99 -4.90 -7.35
CA THR A 152 -16.47 -3.70 -8.06
C THR A 152 -18.00 -3.48 -7.96
N LYS A 153 -18.76 -4.51 -7.54
CA LYS A 153 -20.21 -4.41 -7.25
C LYS A 153 -20.51 -4.11 -5.78
N GLY A 154 -19.49 -3.85 -4.96
CA GLY A 154 -19.65 -3.51 -3.54
C GLY A 154 -19.87 -4.70 -2.59
N HIS A 155 -19.78 -5.94 -3.07
CA HIS A 155 -19.90 -7.10 -2.18
C HIS A 155 -18.61 -7.26 -1.35
N PRO A 156 -18.70 -7.45 -0.02
CA PRO A 156 -17.55 -7.75 0.80
C PRO A 156 -16.94 -9.10 0.40
N VAL A 157 -15.61 -9.18 0.34
CA VAL A 157 -14.88 -10.37 -0.14
C VAL A 157 -13.93 -10.84 0.95
N ARG A 158 -14.01 -12.13 1.29
CA ARG A 158 -13.07 -12.79 2.19
C ARG A 158 -11.94 -13.45 1.38
N LEU A 159 -10.86 -13.77 2.05
CA LEU A 159 -9.68 -14.37 1.43
C LEU A 159 -10.00 -15.66 0.66
N GLN A 160 -10.81 -16.56 1.26
CA GLN A 160 -11.23 -17.82 0.64
C GLN A 160 -12.20 -17.66 -0.54
N ASP A 161 -12.86 -16.50 -0.65
CA ASP A 161 -13.80 -16.20 -1.74
C ASP A 161 -13.08 -15.53 -2.93
N THR A 162 -11.74 -15.43 -2.86
CA THR A 162 -10.92 -14.72 -3.84
C THR A 162 -10.33 -15.69 -4.86
N VAL A 163 -10.41 -15.29 -6.12
CA VAL A 163 -9.77 -16.01 -7.24
C VAL A 163 -8.72 -15.12 -7.88
N ALA A 164 -7.50 -15.62 -7.97
CA ALA A 164 -6.41 -14.97 -8.70
C ALA A 164 -6.34 -15.48 -10.13
N ARG A 165 -6.29 -14.57 -11.10
CA ARG A 165 -6.12 -14.88 -12.53
C ARG A 165 -5.08 -13.93 -13.16
N ILE A 166 -4.38 -14.39 -14.17
CA ILE A 166 -3.55 -13.55 -15.02
C ILE A 166 -4.46 -12.86 -16.03
N VAL A 167 -4.37 -11.54 -16.10
CA VAL A 167 -5.11 -10.71 -17.07
C VAL A 167 -4.11 -10.28 -18.15
N SER A 168 -4.40 -10.56 -19.42
CA SER A 168 -3.65 -10.07 -20.56
C SER A 168 -3.99 -8.59 -20.84
N ASP A 169 -3.07 -7.86 -21.48
CA ASP A 169 -3.23 -6.41 -21.70
C ASP A 169 -4.52 -6.03 -22.49
N GLY A 170 -5.10 -6.96 -23.25
CA GLY A 170 -6.37 -6.75 -23.96
C GLY A 170 -7.64 -6.99 -23.14
N GLU A 171 -7.54 -7.54 -21.92
CA GLU A 171 -8.71 -7.86 -21.07
C GLU A 171 -8.98 -6.78 -20.00
N ARG A 172 -8.24 -5.68 -20.01
CA ARG A 172 -8.37 -4.58 -19.02
C ARG A 172 -9.42 -3.53 -19.40
N GLU A 173 -9.89 -3.52 -20.64
CA GLU A 173 -10.82 -2.49 -21.13
C GLU A 173 -12.28 -2.72 -20.70
N ASP A 174 -12.61 -3.90 -20.15
CA ASP A 174 -13.99 -4.30 -19.76
C ASP A 174 -14.24 -4.33 -18.24
N LEU A 175 -13.41 -3.66 -17.44
CA LEU A 175 -13.56 -3.51 -15.98
C LEU A 175 -13.71 -2.04 -15.61
#